data_6bed75162c40c3c9bc55a8fcbe5da81c
#
_entry.id   6bed75162c40c3c9bc55a8fcbe5da81c
#
_cell.length_a   1.000
_cell.length_b   1.000
_cell.length_c   1.000
_cell.angle_alpha   90.00
_cell.angle_beta   90.00
_cell.angle_gamma   90.00
#
_symmetry.space_group_name_H-M   'P 1'
#
loop_
_entity.id
_entity.type
_entity.pdbx_description
1 polymer ?
#
loop_
_entity_poly.entity_id
_entity_poly.type
_entity_poly.pdbx_seq_one_letter_code
_entity_poly.pdbx_strand_id
1 'polypeptide(L)'
;ERVRTAELIRPILRGRDIKRYEYEWADLWIIATFPSRHYDIESYPAVKNYLLSIGIERLEQTGETHIVNGKKIKARKKTSNEWFETQDSISYWEDFSKPKIVWKIIGNQMAFAYDANNYVMNNACYIMTGDHLDYLLAVLNFPITEVTFV
;
A
#
# COMPACT_ATOMS: atom_id res chain seq x y z
N GLU A 1 -6.63 -5.17 -22.33
CA GLU A 1 -6.52 -4.05 -21.39
C GLU A 1 -6.79 -4.48 -19.94
N ARG A 2 -7.92 -5.14 -19.63
CA ARG A 2 -8.28 -5.56 -18.26
C ARG A 2 -7.19 -6.37 -17.54
N VAL A 3 -6.58 -7.33 -18.20
CA VAL A 3 -5.54 -8.20 -17.60
C VAL A 3 -4.31 -7.36 -17.24
N ARG A 4 -3.84 -6.52 -18.15
CA ARG A 4 -2.68 -5.64 -17.91
C ARG A 4 -2.96 -4.63 -16.79
N THR A 5 -4.13 -4.01 -16.79
CA THR A 5 -4.52 -3.06 -15.74
C THR A 5 -4.59 -3.72 -14.36
N ALA A 6 -5.05 -4.97 -14.29
CA ALA A 6 -5.10 -5.73 -13.05
C ALA A 6 -3.70 -6.01 -12.43
N GLU A 7 -2.63 -6.00 -13.22
CA GLU A 7 -1.26 -6.15 -12.70
C GLU A 7 -0.83 -4.94 -11.85
N LEU A 8 -1.35 -3.76 -12.18
CA LEU A 8 -1.03 -2.52 -11.46
C LEU A 8 -1.93 -2.25 -10.26
N ILE A 9 -3.08 -2.91 -10.18
CA ILE A 9 -4.09 -2.61 -9.15
C ILE A 9 -4.14 -3.74 -8.14
N ARG A 10 -3.84 -3.44 -6.87
CA ARG A 10 -3.85 -4.40 -5.77
C ARG A 10 -4.67 -3.87 -4.59
N PRO A 11 -5.40 -4.73 -3.88
CA PRO A 11 -6.08 -4.32 -2.66
C PRO A 11 -5.06 -3.99 -1.57
N ILE A 12 -5.31 -2.95 -0.79
CA ILE A 12 -4.41 -2.48 0.26
C ILE A 12 -5.12 -2.42 1.61
N LEU A 13 -4.43 -2.89 2.66
CA LEU A 13 -4.82 -2.75 4.05
C LEU A 13 -4.02 -1.63 4.72
N ARG A 14 -4.70 -0.90 5.60
CA ARG A 14 -4.08 0.09 6.48
C ARG A 14 -3.89 -0.49 7.87
N GLY A 15 -3.03 0.08 8.68
CA GLY A 15 -2.84 -0.36 10.05
C GLY A 15 -4.13 -0.42 10.89
N ARG A 16 -5.07 0.52 10.66
CA ARG A 16 -6.38 0.54 11.35
C ARG A 16 -7.33 -0.59 10.95
N ASP A 17 -7.08 -1.22 9.80
CA ASP A 17 -7.90 -2.31 9.28
C ASP A 17 -7.52 -3.67 9.91
N ILE A 18 -6.37 -3.73 10.61
CA ILE A 18 -5.84 -4.95 11.22
C ILE A 18 -6.35 -5.07 12.65
N LYS A 19 -6.93 -6.24 12.97
CA LYS A 19 -7.41 -6.65 14.27
C LYS A 19 -6.73 -7.95 14.71
N ARG A 20 -7.01 -8.41 15.91
CA ARG A 20 -6.50 -9.68 16.42
C ARG A 20 -7.15 -10.84 15.64
N TYR A 21 -6.34 -11.64 14.95
CA TYR A 21 -6.70 -12.78 14.07
C TYR A 21 -7.41 -12.42 12.77
N GLU A 22 -7.88 -11.19 12.57
CA GLU A 22 -8.66 -10.80 11.42
C GLU A 22 -8.31 -9.40 10.92
N TYR A 23 -8.82 -9.03 9.76
CA TYR A 23 -8.78 -7.66 9.24
C TYR A 23 -10.09 -7.31 8.54
N GLU A 24 -10.40 -6.02 8.51
CA GLU A 24 -11.53 -5.48 7.77
C GLU A 24 -11.04 -4.61 6.62
N TRP A 25 -11.19 -5.11 5.40
CA TRP A 25 -10.79 -4.37 4.22
C TRP A 25 -11.79 -3.25 3.92
N ALA A 26 -11.28 -2.03 3.74
CA ALA A 26 -12.07 -0.82 3.50
C ALA A 26 -12.32 -0.54 2.00
N ASP A 27 -12.22 -1.55 1.15
CA ASP A 27 -12.35 -1.45 -0.31
C ASP A 27 -11.39 -0.42 -0.94
N LEU A 28 -10.17 -0.37 -0.42
CA LEU A 28 -9.11 0.49 -0.94
C LEU A 28 -8.18 -0.27 -1.85
N TRP A 29 -7.76 0.38 -2.93
CA TRP A 29 -6.87 -0.17 -3.93
C TRP A 29 -5.68 0.75 -4.14
N ILE A 30 -4.51 0.17 -4.42
CA ILE A 30 -3.31 0.90 -4.83
C ILE A 30 -3.08 0.71 -6.33
N ILE A 31 -2.68 1.78 -6.99
CA ILE A 31 -2.12 1.74 -8.35
C ILE A 31 -0.60 1.72 -8.19
N ALA A 32 0.01 0.58 -8.48
CA ALA A 32 1.41 0.29 -8.18
C ALA A 32 2.33 0.62 -9.37
N THR A 33 2.35 1.87 -9.79
CA THR A 33 3.24 2.37 -10.86
C THR A 33 4.61 2.77 -10.30
N PHE A 34 5.41 1.78 -9.88
CA PHE A 34 6.71 2.05 -9.27
C PHE A 34 7.75 2.54 -10.28
N PRO A 35 8.54 3.59 -9.96
CA PRO A 35 9.61 4.10 -10.83
C PRO A 35 10.60 3.01 -11.27
N SER A 36 10.92 2.06 -10.40
CA SER A 36 11.84 0.96 -10.70
C SER A 36 11.34 -0.02 -11.78
N ARG A 37 10.06 0.02 -12.11
CA ARG A 37 9.44 -0.85 -13.13
C ARG A 37 9.37 -0.20 -14.51
N HIS A 38 9.62 1.11 -14.62
CA HIS A 38 9.65 1.86 -15.89
C HIS A 38 8.42 1.63 -16.77
N TYR A 39 7.22 1.73 -16.19
CA TYR A 39 5.98 1.52 -16.93
C TYR A 39 5.79 2.58 -18.02
N ASP A 40 5.38 2.16 -19.20
CA ASP A 40 4.84 3.06 -20.22
C ASP A 40 3.34 3.25 -19.96
N ILE A 41 2.95 4.42 -19.46
CA ILE A 41 1.55 4.72 -19.10
C ILE A 41 0.61 4.67 -20.29
N GLU A 42 1.12 4.86 -21.49
CA GLU A 42 0.32 4.77 -22.73
C GLU A 42 -0.19 3.35 -22.98
N SER A 43 0.51 2.36 -22.46
CA SER A 43 0.10 0.95 -22.49
C SER A 43 -1.06 0.64 -21.54
N TYR A 44 -1.42 1.58 -20.64
CA TYR A 44 -2.47 1.45 -19.61
C TYR A 44 -3.49 2.58 -19.67
N PRO A 45 -4.24 2.73 -20.78
CA PRO A 45 -5.08 3.90 -21.00
C PRO A 45 -6.17 4.11 -19.93
N ALA A 46 -6.72 3.04 -19.37
CA ALA A 46 -7.69 3.16 -18.28
C ALA A 46 -7.07 3.76 -17.01
N VAL A 47 -5.87 3.32 -16.64
CA VAL A 47 -5.12 3.88 -15.49
C VAL A 47 -4.74 5.33 -15.76
N LYS A 48 -4.22 5.62 -16.97
CA LYS A 48 -3.87 6.98 -17.39
C LYS A 48 -5.07 7.92 -17.26
N ASN A 49 -6.21 7.56 -17.83
CA ASN A 49 -7.41 8.38 -17.81
C ASN A 49 -7.93 8.60 -16.37
N TYR A 50 -7.89 7.57 -15.53
CA TYR A 50 -8.26 7.71 -14.13
C TYR A 50 -7.32 8.68 -13.39
N LEU A 51 -6.02 8.54 -13.57
CA LEU A 51 -5.05 9.44 -12.93
C LEU A 51 -5.20 10.88 -13.43
N LEU A 52 -5.41 11.10 -14.72
CA LEU A 52 -5.67 12.42 -15.28
C LEU A 52 -6.95 13.06 -14.72
N SER A 53 -7.96 12.26 -14.36
CA SER A 53 -9.18 12.76 -13.73
C SER A 53 -8.95 13.33 -12.32
N ILE A 54 -7.87 12.92 -11.65
CA ILE A 54 -7.44 13.46 -10.35
C ILE A 54 -6.80 14.84 -10.51
N GLY A 55 -6.18 15.09 -11.65
CA GLY A 55 -5.47 16.32 -12.02
C GLY A 55 -3.95 16.16 -11.95
N ILE A 56 -3.30 16.48 -13.06
CA ILE A 56 -1.84 16.33 -13.19
C ILE A 56 -1.09 17.23 -12.20
N GLU A 57 -1.62 18.42 -11.91
CA GLU A 57 -1.04 19.40 -10.98
C GLU A 57 -0.95 18.86 -9.55
N ARG A 58 -1.79 17.90 -9.21
CA ARG A 58 -1.76 17.20 -7.92
C ARG A 58 -0.80 16.02 -7.93
N LEU A 59 -0.69 15.34 -9.06
CA LEU A 59 0.04 14.09 -9.21
C LEU A 59 1.52 14.28 -9.54
N GLU A 60 1.88 15.38 -10.21
CA GLU A 60 3.28 15.65 -10.54
C GLU A 60 4.16 15.75 -9.29
N GLN A 61 5.43 15.46 -9.45
CA GLN A 61 6.38 15.37 -8.34
C GLN A 61 7.38 16.53 -8.39
N THR A 62 6.85 17.75 -8.44
CA THR A 62 7.62 19.01 -8.52
C THR A 62 7.79 19.70 -7.16
N GLY A 63 6.93 19.42 -6.20
CA GLY A 63 6.85 20.11 -4.91
C GLY A 63 6.22 21.51 -5.00
N GLU A 64 5.77 21.93 -6.17
CA GLU A 64 5.22 23.24 -6.44
C GLU A 64 3.77 23.38 -5.97
N THR A 65 3.29 24.60 -5.90
CA THR A 65 1.88 24.91 -5.63
C THR A 65 1.28 25.58 -6.84
N HIS A 66 0.19 25.02 -7.35
CA HIS A 66 -0.56 25.54 -8.49
C HIS A 66 -1.86 26.20 -8.04
N ILE A 67 -2.37 27.13 -8.84
CA ILE A 67 -3.69 27.70 -8.67
C ILE A 67 -4.56 27.20 -9.82
N VAL A 68 -5.52 26.35 -9.50
CA VAL A 68 -6.47 25.79 -10.46
C VAL A 68 -7.88 26.15 -10.05
N ASN A 69 -8.60 26.88 -10.91
CA ASN A 69 -9.95 27.37 -10.63
C ASN A 69 -10.06 28.15 -9.29
N GLY A 70 -9.05 28.97 -8.98
CA GLY A 70 -8.99 29.76 -7.74
C GLY A 70 -8.62 28.99 -6.48
N LYS A 71 -8.37 27.69 -6.57
CA LYS A 71 -7.93 26.83 -5.44
C LYS A 71 -6.45 26.54 -5.52
N LYS A 72 -5.77 26.61 -4.37
CA LYS A 72 -4.38 26.17 -4.26
C LYS A 72 -4.31 24.65 -4.24
N ILE A 73 -3.56 24.07 -5.18
CA ILE A 73 -3.26 22.64 -5.26
C ILE A 73 -1.76 22.49 -5.08
N LYS A 74 -1.36 21.69 -4.08
CA LYS A 74 0.05 21.37 -3.86
C LYS A 74 0.38 20.05 -4.58
N ALA A 75 1.38 20.11 -5.45
CA ALA A 75 1.98 18.93 -6.05
C ALA A 75 2.66 18.03 -5.01
N ARG A 76 2.93 16.78 -5.38
CA ARG A 76 3.68 15.86 -4.52
C ARG A 76 5.13 16.33 -4.32
N LYS A 77 5.79 15.78 -3.31
CA LYS A 77 7.20 16.04 -3.01
C LYS A 77 8.05 15.91 -4.29
N LYS A 78 9.03 16.81 -4.46
CA LYS A 78 9.93 16.82 -5.62
C LYS A 78 10.75 15.53 -5.68
N THR A 79 10.71 14.90 -6.84
CA THR A 79 11.53 13.75 -7.23
C THR A 79 11.91 13.90 -8.71
N SER A 80 12.59 12.90 -9.28
CA SER A 80 12.84 12.78 -10.73
C SER A 80 11.82 11.85 -11.43
N ASN A 81 10.80 11.39 -10.71
CA ASN A 81 9.83 10.44 -11.23
C ASN A 81 8.79 11.12 -12.12
N GLU A 82 8.15 10.33 -12.96
CA GLU A 82 7.04 10.76 -13.78
C GLU A 82 5.78 11.05 -12.94
N TRP A 83 4.89 11.86 -13.48
CA TRP A 83 3.67 12.30 -12.78
C TRP A 83 2.74 11.16 -12.37
N PHE A 84 2.75 10.04 -13.08
CA PHE A 84 1.91 8.87 -12.82
C PHE A 84 2.58 7.85 -11.87
N GLU A 85 3.87 7.98 -11.63
CA GLU A 85 4.62 7.05 -10.78
C GLU A 85 4.39 7.30 -9.30
N THR A 86 4.58 6.26 -8.49
CA THR A 86 4.66 6.41 -7.04
C THR A 86 5.93 7.17 -6.66
N GLN A 87 6.00 7.72 -5.44
CA GLN A 87 7.21 8.45 -5.00
C GLN A 87 8.39 7.52 -4.78
N ASP A 88 8.12 6.33 -4.27
CA ASP A 88 9.12 5.33 -3.92
C ASP A 88 8.76 3.98 -4.55
N SER A 89 9.77 3.13 -4.72
CA SER A 89 9.61 1.72 -5.09
C SER A 89 9.64 0.84 -3.85
N ILE A 90 8.96 -0.31 -3.91
CA ILE A 90 8.93 -1.30 -2.84
C ILE A 90 9.78 -2.50 -3.28
N SER A 91 10.93 -2.72 -2.64
CA SER A 91 11.85 -3.81 -2.97
C SER A 91 11.29 -5.19 -2.64
N TYR A 92 10.42 -5.29 -1.64
CA TYR A 92 9.76 -6.52 -1.18
C TYR A 92 8.33 -6.68 -1.72
N TRP A 93 8.03 -6.11 -2.87
CA TRP A 93 6.69 -6.15 -3.48
C TRP A 93 6.14 -7.55 -3.65
N GLU A 94 6.99 -8.50 -4.04
CA GLU A 94 6.59 -9.89 -4.26
C GLU A 94 6.21 -10.62 -2.95
N ASP A 95 6.72 -10.16 -1.82
CA ASP A 95 6.38 -10.75 -0.52
C ASP A 95 4.91 -10.53 -0.13
N PHE A 96 4.26 -9.49 -0.66
CA PHE A 96 2.83 -9.30 -0.47
C PHE A 96 1.97 -10.40 -1.10
N SER A 97 2.50 -11.14 -2.07
CA SER A 97 1.81 -12.27 -2.70
C SER A 97 1.99 -13.60 -1.95
N LYS A 98 2.80 -13.62 -0.90
CA LYS A 98 3.01 -14.79 -0.04
C LYS A 98 2.03 -14.77 1.15
N PRO A 99 1.66 -15.95 1.68
CA PRO A 99 1.02 -16.02 3.00
C PRO A 99 1.88 -15.29 4.03
N LYS A 100 1.25 -14.47 4.89
CA LYS A 100 1.97 -13.61 5.82
C LYS A 100 1.16 -13.28 7.06
N ILE A 101 1.87 -12.98 8.14
CA ILE A 101 1.32 -12.31 9.30
C ILE A 101 1.51 -10.82 9.12
N VAL A 102 0.49 -10.03 9.43
CA VAL A 102 0.47 -8.58 9.31
C VAL A 102 0.10 -7.94 10.65
N TRP A 103 0.73 -6.81 10.96
CA TRP A 103 0.38 -6.04 12.16
C TRP A 103 0.70 -4.55 11.97
N LYS A 104 0.05 -3.70 12.74
CA LYS A 104 0.30 -2.25 12.72
C LYS A 104 1.55 -1.90 13.54
N ILE A 105 2.29 -0.89 13.07
CA ILE A 105 3.50 -0.39 13.74
C ILE A 105 3.16 0.30 15.05
N ILE A 106 2.09 1.09 15.08
CA ILE A 106 1.68 1.89 16.24
C ILE A 106 0.26 1.53 16.63
N GLY A 107 0.04 1.26 17.89
CA GLY A 107 -1.27 0.98 18.45
C GLY A 107 -1.22 0.73 19.94
N ASN A 108 -2.36 0.89 20.61
CA ASN A 108 -2.50 0.66 22.04
C ASN A 108 -2.49 -0.83 22.44
N GLN A 109 -2.71 -1.70 21.45
CA GLN A 109 -2.71 -3.15 21.61
C GLN A 109 -2.02 -3.81 20.44
N MET A 110 -1.26 -4.84 20.71
CA MET A 110 -0.69 -5.71 19.69
C MET A 110 -1.81 -6.58 19.09
N ALA A 111 -1.92 -6.53 17.77
CA ALA A 111 -2.92 -7.28 17.02
C ALA A 111 -2.29 -7.79 15.75
N PHE A 112 -2.27 -9.11 15.60
CA PHE A 112 -1.69 -9.82 14.46
C PHE A 112 -2.79 -10.53 13.70
N ALA A 113 -2.78 -10.42 12.37
CA ALA A 113 -3.71 -11.11 11.50
C ALA A 113 -2.95 -11.92 10.45
N TYR A 114 -3.58 -12.96 9.93
CA TYR A 114 -3.04 -13.77 8.83
C TYR A 114 -3.67 -13.36 7.51
N ASP A 115 -2.85 -13.12 6.50
CA ASP A 115 -3.31 -12.84 5.15
C ASP A 115 -2.73 -13.84 4.14
N ALA A 116 -3.62 -14.53 3.42
CA ALA A 116 -3.32 -15.35 2.25
C ALA A 116 -4.01 -14.83 0.97
N ASN A 117 -4.59 -13.63 1.02
CA ASN A 117 -5.36 -13.03 -0.07
C ASN A 117 -4.59 -11.95 -0.86
N ASN A 118 -3.27 -11.93 -0.70
CA ASN A 118 -2.37 -11.05 -1.44
C ASN A 118 -2.60 -9.54 -1.23
N TYR A 119 -3.05 -9.14 -0.06
CA TYR A 119 -3.17 -7.73 0.27
C TYR A 119 -1.81 -7.05 0.37
N VAL A 120 -1.74 -5.85 -0.14
CA VAL A 120 -0.62 -4.93 0.09
C VAL A 120 -0.86 -4.19 1.39
N MET A 121 0.21 -3.83 2.09
CA MET A 121 0.14 -3.06 3.33
C MET A 121 0.66 -1.64 3.10
N ASN A 122 0.04 -0.67 3.76
CA ASN A 122 0.60 0.67 3.78
C ASN A 122 1.80 0.76 4.75
N ASN A 123 2.48 1.90 4.76
CA ASN A 123 3.67 2.14 5.59
C ASN A 123 3.40 2.15 7.11
N ALA A 124 2.17 1.97 7.55
CA ALA A 124 1.81 1.83 8.98
C ALA A 124 1.77 0.36 9.44
N CYS A 125 2.21 -0.57 8.61
CA CYS A 125 2.17 -2.01 8.88
C CYS A 125 3.52 -2.67 8.67
N TYR A 126 3.72 -3.77 9.40
CA TYR A 126 4.78 -4.74 9.15
C TYR A 126 4.18 -6.03 8.60
N ILE A 127 5.00 -6.80 7.90
CA ILE A 127 4.67 -8.14 7.41
C ILE A 127 5.74 -9.14 7.84
N MET A 128 5.34 -10.38 8.04
CA MET A 128 6.23 -11.52 8.30
C MET A 128 5.82 -12.66 7.40
N THR A 129 6.75 -13.14 6.60
CA THR A 129 6.61 -14.34 5.76
C THR A 129 7.49 -15.45 6.30
N GLY A 130 7.22 -16.70 5.96
CA GLY A 130 8.01 -17.85 6.38
C GLY A 130 7.15 -19.05 6.73
N ASP A 131 7.76 -19.98 7.45
CA ASP A 131 7.11 -21.21 7.89
C ASP A 131 6.41 -21.06 9.25
N HIS A 132 5.49 -21.97 9.56
CA HIS A 132 4.79 -22.05 10.85
C HIS A 132 4.02 -20.79 11.24
N LEU A 133 3.45 -20.08 10.27
CA LEU A 133 2.73 -18.82 10.51
C LEU A 133 1.49 -19.00 11.39
N ASP A 134 0.82 -20.14 11.32
CA ASP A 134 -0.31 -20.51 12.16
C ASP A 134 0.07 -20.57 13.64
N TYR A 135 1.17 -21.27 13.95
CA TYR A 135 1.73 -21.33 15.31
C TYR A 135 2.17 -19.94 15.79
N LEU A 136 2.92 -19.21 14.98
CA LEU A 136 3.39 -17.87 15.30
C LEU A 136 2.24 -16.89 15.53
N LEU A 137 1.17 -16.98 14.74
CA LEU A 137 -0.02 -16.15 14.90
C LEU A 137 -0.67 -16.37 16.27
N ALA A 138 -0.81 -17.63 16.69
CA ALA A 138 -1.36 -17.98 18.00
C ALA A 138 -0.50 -17.45 19.14
N VAL A 139 0.82 -17.63 19.06
CA VAL A 139 1.77 -17.14 20.08
C VAL A 139 1.76 -15.62 20.17
N LEU A 140 1.83 -14.92 19.04
CA LEU A 140 1.89 -13.46 19.00
C LEU A 140 0.61 -12.79 19.49
N ASN A 141 -0.55 -13.41 19.28
CA ASN A 141 -1.82 -12.92 19.78
C ASN A 141 -2.16 -13.39 21.20
N PHE A 142 -1.32 -14.22 21.81
CA PHE A 142 -1.57 -14.70 23.16
C PHE A 142 -1.41 -13.55 24.18
N PRO A 143 -2.32 -13.38 25.14
CA PRO A 143 -2.33 -12.20 26.05
C PRO A 143 -1.04 -11.99 26.83
N ILE A 144 -0.32 -13.05 27.19
CA ILE A 144 0.94 -12.96 27.93
C ILE A 144 2.06 -12.32 27.09
N THR A 145 2.02 -12.48 25.77
CA THR A 145 3.00 -11.90 24.85
C THR A 145 2.88 -10.37 24.82
N GLU A 146 1.68 -9.85 24.99
CA GLU A 146 1.41 -8.41 25.01
C GLU A 146 2.13 -7.72 26.19
N VAL A 147 2.23 -8.39 27.33
CA VAL A 147 2.94 -7.87 28.53
C VAL A 147 4.45 -7.81 28.32
N THR A 148 5.00 -8.64 27.44
CA THR A 148 6.45 -8.73 27.21
C THR A 148 6.98 -7.66 26.27
N PHE A 149 6.12 -7.05 25.46
CA PHE A 149 6.46 -6.01 24.47
C PHE A 149 6.15 -4.57 24.91
N VAL A 150 5.75 -4.35 26.16
CA VAL A 150 5.49 -3.01 26.72
C VAL A 150 6.73 -2.45 27.40
#